data_1d258d3aa60ea5691e3622292d0f2b1d
#
_entry.id   1d258d3aa60ea5691e3622292d0f2b1d
#
_cell.length_a   1.000
_cell.length_b   1.000
_cell.length_c   1.000
_cell.angle_alpha   90.00
_cell.angle_beta   90.00
_cell.angle_gamma   90.00
#
_symmetry.space_group_name_H-M   'P 1'
#
loop_
_entity.id
_entity.type
_entity.pdbx_description
1 polymer ?
#
loop_
_entity_poly.entity_id
_entity_poly.type
_entity_poly.pdbx_seq_one_letter_code
_entity_poly.pdbx_strand_id
1 'polypeptide(L)'
;MLIEEDRQGVIDLRSFDESGLCFVPSIPYAWQEHSETVSRESTHSERFNVLGFLNKRNELEAYTIEGSVTSEVVMHCIDDFCENIQDPTVLVMDNASIHTSEAFQDKIMTWEEKGLEIFYLPEYSPELNLIEILWRFMKYEWIEFWAYTSWDHLVKYVENVIKTFGEKYKINFV
;
A
#
# COMPACT_ATOMS: atom_id res chain seq x y z
N MET A 1 11.13 7.72 19.27
CA MET A 1 9.98 8.27 19.96
C MET A 1 8.71 7.58 19.47
N LEU A 2 8.21 7.80 18.24
CA LEU A 2 6.96 7.16 17.74
C LEU A 2 6.94 5.61 17.84
N ILE A 3 8.03 4.93 17.47
CA ILE A 3 8.11 3.45 17.54
C ILE A 3 7.97 2.95 19.00
N GLU A 4 8.50 3.69 19.96
CA GLU A 4 8.39 3.30 21.37
C GLU A 4 6.98 3.56 21.91
N GLU A 5 6.34 4.63 21.50
CA GLU A 5 4.95 4.96 21.85
C GLU A 5 3.97 3.93 21.26
N ASP A 6 4.19 3.49 20.01
CA ASP A 6 3.43 2.39 19.41
C ASP A 6 3.65 1.07 20.16
N ARG A 7 4.91 0.75 20.52
CA ARG A 7 5.22 -0.46 21.31
C ARG A 7 4.56 -0.46 22.69
N GLN A 8 4.40 0.71 23.30
CA GLN A 8 3.71 0.88 24.58
C GLN A 8 2.19 0.95 24.45
N GLY A 9 1.66 0.96 23.23
CA GLY A 9 0.22 1.07 22.96
C GLY A 9 -0.36 2.47 23.25
N VAL A 10 0.48 3.50 23.23
CA VAL A 10 0.04 4.90 23.40
C VAL A 10 -0.55 5.44 22.11
N ILE A 11 -0.02 4.99 20.96
CA ILE A 11 -0.50 5.32 19.62
C ILE A 11 -0.59 4.05 18.76
N ASP A 12 -1.36 4.11 17.68
CA ASP A 12 -1.29 3.16 16.56
C ASP A 12 -0.45 3.77 15.45
N LEU A 13 0.77 3.25 15.25
CA LEU A 13 1.67 3.74 14.21
C LEU A 13 1.42 2.97 12.92
N ARG A 14 0.88 3.65 11.90
CA ARG A 14 0.58 3.07 10.59
C ARG A 14 1.40 3.68 9.48
N SER A 15 1.82 2.84 8.56
CA SER A 15 2.45 3.25 7.30
C SER A 15 1.41 3.25 6.20
N PHE A 16 1.39 4.31 5.41
CA PHE A 16 0.50 4.48 4.27
C PHE A 16 1.30 4.61 2.97
N ASP A 17 0.80 3.99 1.93
CA ASP A 17 1.28 4.17 0.56
C ASP A 17 0.30 3.55 -0.45
N GLU A 18 0.48 3.85 -1.73
CA GLU A 18 -0.22 3.22 -2.83
C GLU A 18 0.70 2.32 -3.66
N SER A 19 0.16 1.23 -4.16
CA SER A 19 0.86 0.31 -5.05
C SER A 19 0.04 -0.05 -6.27
N GLY A 20 0.59 0.29 -7.45
CA GLY A 20 0.03 -0.13 -8.73
C GLY A 20 0.32 -1.61 -9.03
N LEU A 21 -0.71 -2.33 -9.44
CA LEU A 21 -0.65 -3.71 -9.91
C LEU A 21 -1.09 -3.75 -11.37
N CYS A 22 -0.26 -4.37 -12.22
CA CYS A 22 -0.51 -4.51 -13.65
C CYS A 22 -0.79 -5.97 -13.97
N PHE A 23 -1.50 -6.23 -15.08
CA PHE A 23 -1.75 -7.58 -15.59
C PHE A 23 -0.48 -8.30 -16.10
N VAL A 24 0.67 -7.71 -15.96
CA VAL A 24 1.96 -8.32 -16.29
C VAL A 24 2.68 -8.68 -15.00
N PRO A 25 3.03 -9.97 -14.79
CA PRO A 25 3.76 -10.38 -13.60
C PRO A 25 5.04 -9.57 -13.42
N SER A 26 5.29 -9.09 -12.21
CA SER A 26 6.55 -8.45 -11.84
C SER A 26 7.61 -9.53 -11.64
N ILE A 27 8.07 -10.18 -12.72
CA ILE A 27 9.13 -11.18 -12.66
C ILE A 27 10.46 -10.43 -12.80
N PRO A 28 11.27 -10.34 -11.73
CA PRO A 28 12.52 -9.59 -11.77
C PRO A 28 13.57 -10.25 -12.67
N TYR A 29 13.50 -11.58 -12.85
CA TYR A 29 14.42 -12.36 -13.66
C TYR A 29 13.71 -13.54 -14.31
N ALA A 30 14.03 -13.83 -15.57
CA ALA A 30 13.65 -15.06 -16.27
C ALA A 30 14.90 -15.72 -16.83
N TRP A 31 15.05 -17.03 -16.62
CA TRP A 31 16.07 -17.81 -17.33
C TRP A 31 15.61 -18.03 -18.77
N GLN A 32 16.44 -17.66 -19.75
CA GLN A 32 16.20 -17.93 -21.16
C GLN A 32 17.49 -18.48 -21.80
N GLU A 33 17.34 -19.22 -22.87
CA GLU A 33 18.50 -19.66 -23.64
C GLU A 33 19.22 -18.47 -24.29
N HIS A 34 20.53 -18.60 -24.41
CA HIS A 34 21.37 -17.57 -25.01
C HIS A 34 20.93 -17.37 -26.47
N SER A 35 20.50 -16.15 -26.82
CA SER A 35 19.96 -15.75 -28.13
C SER A 35 18.43 -15.84 -28.32
N GLU A 36 17.65 -16.29 -27.37
CA GLU A 36 16.19 -16.15 -27.41
C GLU A 36 15.75 -14.81 -26.85
N THR A 37 14.86 -14.13 -27.57
CA THR A 37 14.20 -12.93 -27.09
C THR A 37 12.74 -13.23 -26.85
N VAL A 38 12.31 -13.29 -25.61
CA VAL A 38 10.89 -13.35 -25.29
C VAL A 38 10.31 -11.95 -25.50
N SER A 39 9.76 -11.69 -26.68
CA SER A 39 9.02 -10.45 -26.94
C SER A 39 7.71 -10.50 -26.17
N ARG A 40 7.48 -9.53 -25.28
CA ARG A 40 6.16 -9.28 -24.72
C ARG A 40 5.46 -8.24 -25.59
N GLU A 41 4.27 -8.57 -26.04
CA GLU A 41 3.40 -7.56 -26.64
C GLU A 41 3.13 -6.50 -25.57
N SER A 42 3.49 -5.25 -25.89
CA SER A 42 3.13 -4.09 -25.11
C SER A 42 1.66 -3.77 -25.38
N THR A 43 0.77 -4.56 -24.81
CA THR A 43 -0.64 -4.20 -24.71
C THR A 43 -0.78 -3.16 -23.61
N HIS A 44 -1.73 -2.22 -23.75
CA HIS A 44 -2.18 -1.40 -22.62
C HIS A 44 -2.66 -2.35 -21.54
N SER A 45 -1.79 -2.64 -20.57
CA SER A 45 -2.14 -3.57 -19.50
C SER A 45 -3.14 -2.88 -18.59
N GLU A 46 -4.24 -3.55 -18.32
CA GLU A 46 -5.15 -3.15 -17.26
C GLU A 46 -4.35 -2.97 -15.97
N ARG A 47 -4.70 -1.96 -15.21
CA ARG A 47 -4.01 -1.56 -13.98
C ARG A 47 -5.04 -1.23 -12.92
N PHE A 48 -4.80 -1.69 -11.72
CA PHE A 48 -5.48 -1.17 -10.54
C PHE A 48 -4.46 -0.83 -9.45
N ASN A 49 -4.90 -0.05 -8.48
CA ASN A 49 -4.07 0.39 -7.39
C ASN A 49 -4.65 -0.14 -6.07
N VAL A 50 -3.77 -0.40 -5.13
CA VAL A 50 -4.12 -0.71 -3.75
C VAL A 50 -3.53 0.39 -2.89
N LEU A 51 -4.36 1.05 -2.09
CA LEU A 51 -3.94 1.97 -1.04
C LEU A 51 -4.03 1.21 0.28
N GLY A 52 -3.04 1.32 1.15
CA GLY A 52 -3.00 0.55 2.38
C GLY A 52 -2.56 1.33 3.60
N PHE A 53 -3.08 0.95 4.75
CA PHE A 53 -2.76 1.44 6.09
C PHE A 53 -2.29 0.26 6.93
N LEU A 54 -0.99 0.11 7.10
CA LEU A 54 -0.36 -1.07 7.70
C LEU A 54 0.35 -0.73 9.00
N ASN A 55 0.15 -1.54 10.04
CA ASN A 55 0.97 -1.48 11.25
C ASN A 55 1.85 -2.73 11.45
N LYS A 56 2.75 -2.68 12.43
CA LYS A 56 3.65 -3.79 12.77
C LYS A 56 2.94 -5.03 13.33
N ARG A 57 1.68 -4.92 13.74
CA ARG A 57 0.87 -6.04 14.25
C ARG A 57 0.24 -6.86 13.13
N ASN A 58 0.54 -6.56 11.86
CA ASN A 58 -0.09 -7.15 10.67
C ASN A 58 -1.58 -6.81 10.56
N GLU A 59 -1.98 -5.64 11.02
CA GLU A 59 -3.29 -5.09 10.76
C GLU A 59 -3.21 -4.21 9.53
N LEU A 60 -4.01 -4.55 8.53
CA LEU A 60 -4.07 -3.86 7.25
C LEU A 60 -5.50 -3.42 6.98
N GLU A 61 -5.70 -2.13 6.77
CA GLU A 61 -6.86 -1.60 6.08
C GLU A 61 -6.44 -1.21 4.67
N ALA A 62 -7.17 -1.63 3.65
CA ALA A 62 -6.78 -1.37 2.27
C ALA A 62 -7.97 -1.19 1.34
N TYR A 63 -7.76 -0.36 0.32
CA TYR A 63 -8.72 0.02 -0.69
C TYR A 63 -8.20 -0.33 -2.08
N THR A 64 -9.02 -1.00 -2.88
CA THR A 64 -8.70 -1.29 -4.28
C THR A 64 -9.35 -0.23 -5.16
N ILE A 65 -8.56 0.41 -6.00
CA ILE A 65 -8.98 1.53 -6.85
C ILE A 65 -8.72 1.20 -8.31
N GLU A 66 -9.77 1.19 -9.11
CA GLU A 66 -9.65 1.14 -10.57
C GLU A 66 -9.33 2.55 -11.10
N GLY A 67 -8.36 2.63 -11.99
CA GLY A 67 -7.94 3.91 -12.58
C GLY A 67 -6.83 4.62 -11.82
N SER A 68 -6.78 5.95 -11.94
CA SER A 68 -5.70 6.76 -11.40
C SER A 68 -5.93 7.12 -9.94
N VAL A 69 -4.87 7.05 -9.13
CA VAL A 69 -4.87 7.58 -7.77
C VAL A 69 -4.58 9.09 -7.85
N THR A 70 -5.50 9.88 -7.34
CA THR A 70 -5.39 11.34 -7.23
C THR A 70 -5.37 11.73 -5.75
N SER A 71 -4.98 12.97 -5.45
CA SER A 71 -5.04 13.50 -4.08
C SER A 71 -6.46 13.37 -3.48
N GLU A 72 -7.51 13.56 -4.28
CA GLU A 72 -8.90 13.39 -3.84
C GLU A 72 -9.20 11.95 -3.44
N VAL A 73 -8.73 10.96 -4.21
CA VAL A 73 -8.90 9.53 -3.87
C VAL A 73 -8.19 9.21 -2.56
N VAL A 74 -6.95 9.67 -2.40
CA VAL A 74 -6.19 9.49 -1.15
C VAL A 74 -6.91 10.11 0.04
N MET A 75 -7.38 11.36 -0.09
CA MET A 75 -8.13 12.05 0.97
C MET A 75 -9.40 11.29 1.35
N HIS A 76 -10.15 10.73 0.38
CA HIS A 76 -11.34 9.93 0.67
C HIS A 76 -10.99 8.64 1.44
N CYS A 77 -9.92 7.96 1.08
CA CYS A 77 -9.47 6.77 1.80
C CYS A 77 -9.07 7.11 3.25
N ILE A 78 -8.38 8.25 3.44
CA ILE A 78 -8.01 8.71 4.79
C ILE A 78 -9.25 9.15 5.58
N ASP A 79 -10.22 9.83 4.96
CA ASP A 79 -11.49 10.20 5.59
C ASP A 79 -12.23 8.95 6.11
N ASP A 80 -12.34 7.90 5.28
CA ASP A 80 -12.99 6.64 5.65
C ASP A 80 -12.23 5.89 6.75
N PHE A 81 -10.90 5.85 6.63
CA PHE A 81 -10.03 5.29 7.66
C PHE A 81 -10.22 6.01 9.01
N CYS A 82 -10.32 7.35 9.02
CA CYS A 82 -10.53 8.13 10.23
C CYS A 82 -11.85 7.82 10.95
N GLU A 83 -12.89 7.38 10.23
CA GLU A 83 -14.16 7.01 10.88
C GLU A 83 -14.03 5.73 11.73
N ASN A 84 -13.00 4.93 11.49
CA ASN A 84 -12.81 3.61 12.09
C ASN A 84 -11.71 3.57 13.17
N ILE A 85 -10.84 4.59 13.27
CA ILE A 85 -9.77 4.62 14.28
C ILE A 85 -10.34 4.67 15.70
N GLN A 86 -9.75 3.90 16.61
CA GLN A 86 -10.17 3.82 18.01
C GLN A 86 -9.18 4.48 18.96
N ASP A 87 -7.91 4.49 18.59
CA ASP A 87 -6.80 5.00 19.37
C ASP A 87 -6.11 6.15 18.64
N PRO A 88 -5.41 7.05 19.34
CA PRO A 88 -4.57 8.05 18.68
C PRO A 88 -3.65 7.40 17.66
N THR A 89 -3.75 7.82 16.41
CA THR A 89 -3.07 7.18 15.28
C THR A 89 -2.09 8.14 14.63
N VAL A 90 -0.89 7.67 14.34
CA VAL A 90 0.09 8.39 13.54
C VAL A 90 0.25 7.69 12.19
N LEU A 91 -0.05 8.40 11.12
CA LEU A 91 0.06 7.91 9.75
C LEU A 91 1.36 8.39 9.12
N VAL A 92 2.26 7.45 8.91
CA VAL A 92 3.56 7.68 8.25
C VAL A 92 3.38 7.54 6.75
N MET A 93 3.75 8.56 5.99
CA MET A 93 3.66 8.57 4.53
C MET A 93 4.84 9.31 3.88
N ASP A 94 5.02 9.12 2.59
CA ASP A 94 6.03 9.86 1.83
C ASP A 94 5.56 11.27 1.45
N ASN A 95 6.47 12.05 0.86
CA ASN A 95 6.21 13.41 0.38
C ASN A 95 5.77 13.47 -1.08
N ALA A 96 5.05 12.47 -1.60
CA ALA A 96 4.53 12.54 -2.96
C ALA A 96 3.65 13.79 -3.17
N SER A 97 3.63 14.32 -4.38
CA SER A 97 2.87 15.54 -4.69
C SER A 97 1.37 15.42 -4.42
N ILE A 98 0.82 14.20 -4.51
CA ILE A 98 -0.58 13.92 -4.18
C ILE A 98 -0.86 13.98 -2.67
N HIS A 99 0.16 13.79 -1.83
CA HIS A 99 0.09 13.85 -0.36
C HIS A 99 0.41 15.24 0.20
N THR A 100 0.88 16.15 -0.65
CA THR A 100 1.29 17.51 -0.23
C THR A 100 0.55 18.62 -0.96
N SER A 101 -0.52 18.29 -1.71
CA SER A 101 -1.35 19.29 -2.38
C SER A 101 -2.02 20.25 -1.38
N GLU A 102 -2.36 21.46 -1.82
CA GLU A 102 -3.02 22.45 -0.97
C GLU A 102 -4.30 21.87 -0.34
N ALA A 103 -5.14 21.21 -1.14
CA ALA A 103 -6.37 20.58 -0.66
C ALA A 103 -6.09 19.47 0.39
N PHE A 104 -4.98 18.74 0.27
CA PHE A 104 -4.58 17.74 1.25
C PHE A 104 -4.14 18.41 2.57
N GLN A 105 -3.36 19.49 2.48
CA GLN A 105 -2.91 20.24 3.66
C GLN A 105 -4.08 20.86 4.43
N ASP A 106 -5.11 21.35 3.73
CA ASP A 106 -6.34 21.88 4.36
C ASP A 106 -7.11 20.82 5.16
N LYS A 107 -6.96 19.54 4.81
CA LYS A 107 -7.61 18.41 5.50
C LYS A 107 -6.90 17.98 6.78
N ILE A 108 -5.62 18.26 6.96
CA ILE A 108 -4.79 17.76 8.08
C ILE A 108 -5.43 18.14 9.43
N MET A 109 -5.84 19.38 9.62
CA MET A 109 -6.48 19.82 10.86
C MET A 109 -7.76 19.01 11.18
N THR A 110 -8.54 18.67 10.14
CA THR A 110 -9.75 17.85 10.32
C THR A 110 -9.42 16.44 10.78
N TRP A 111 -8.33 15.86 10.27
CA TRP A 111 -7.88 14.52 10.68
C TRP A 111 -7.26 14.54 12.08
N GLU A 112 -6.51 15.59 12.44
CA GLU A 112 -5.98 15.77 13.79
C GLU A 112 -7.11 15.88 14.85
N GLU A 113 -8.19 16.58 14.54
CA GLU A 113 -9.38 16.65 15.40
C GLU A 113 -10.03 15.26 15.61
N LYS A 114 -9.86 14.33 14.67
CA LYS A 114 -10.33 12.95 14.76
C LYS A 114 -9.31 12.01 15.41
N GLY A 115 -8.12 12.50 15.77
CA GLY A 115 -7.06 11.72 16.41
C GLY A 115 -6.05 11.08 15.44
N LEU A 116 -6.01 11.53 14.17
CA LEU A 116 -5.02 11.11 13.19
C LEU A 116 -3.99 12.20 12.96
N GLU A 117 -2.73 11.94 13.27
CA GLU A 117 -1.58 12.80 12.97
C GLU A 117 -0.85 12.30 11.73
N ILE A 118 -0.48 13.19 10.82
CA ILE A 118 0.30 12.86 9.62
C ILE A 118 1.79 13.08 9.90
N PHE A 119 2.61 12.06 9.68
CA PHE A 119 4.06 12.12 9.77
C PHE A 119 4.70 11.86 8.41
N TYR A 120 5.32 12.89 7.83
CA TYR A 120 6.01 12.77 6.55
C TYR A 120 7.43 12.22 6.72
N LEU A 121 7.75 11.20 5.92
CA LEU A 121 9.11 10.68 5.83
C LEU A 121 10.04 11.68 5.12
N PRO A 122 11.35 11.60 5.36
CA PRO A 122 12.32 12.34 4.54
C PRO A 122 12.18 11.97 3.06
N GLU A 123 12.50 12.90 2.19
CA GLU A 123 12.52 12.65 0.75
C GLU A 123 13.42 11.46 0.40
N TYR A 124 12.99 10.65 -0.57
CA TYR A 124 13.74 9.49 -1.08
C TYR A 124 14.10 8.43 -0.02
N SER A 125 13.24 8.22 0.97
CA SER A 125 13.47 7.25 2.05
C SER A 125 12.38 6.15 2.11
N PRO A 126 12.12 5.42 1.01
CA PRO A 126 11.09 4.37 0.98
C PRO A 126 11.38 3.23 1.95
N GLU A 127 12.68 2.99 2.27
CA GLU A 127 13.09 1.97 3.24
C GLU A 127 12.57 2.24 4.65
N LEU A 128 12.15 3.46 4.96
CA LEU A 128 11.52 3.84 6.22
C LEU A 128 10.01 3.63 6.22
N ASN A 129 9.40 3.42 5.04
CA ASN A 129 7.98 3.15 4.93
C ASN A 129 7.71 1.65 5.02
N LEU A 130 7.15 1.23 6.15
CA LEU A 130 6.93 -0.19 6.46
C LEU A 130 6.08 -0.91 5.39
N ILE A 131 5.12 -0.23 4.80
CA ILE A 131 4.19 -0.81 3.83
C ILE A 131 4.88 -1.21 2.52
N GLU A 132 6.04 -0.65 2.20
CA GLU A 132 6.84 -1.07 1.05
C GLU A 132 7.27 -2.54 1.13
N ILE A 133 7.42 -3.05 2.35
CA ILE A 133 7.69 -4.48 2.58
C ILE A 133 6.48 -5.31 2.15
N LEU A 134 5.26 -4.87 2.47
CA LEU A 134 4.02 -5.52 2.03
C LEU A 134 3.93 -5.54 0.49
N TRP A 135 4.17 -4.41 -0.17
CA TRP A 135 4.13 -4.33 -1.63
C TRP A 135 5.13 -5.26 -2.30
N ARG A 136 6.33 -5.40 -1.73
CA ARG A 136 7.34 -6.34 -2.20
C ARG A 136 6.87 -7.79 -2.07
N PHE A 137 6.33 -8.19 -0.90
CA PHE A 137 5.80 -9.53 -0.71
C PHE A 137 4.64 -9.82 -1.66
N MET A 138 3.71 -8.89 -1.83
CA MET A 138 2.58 -9.05 -2.75
C MET A 138 3.07 -9.26 -4.18
N LYS A 139 3.98 -8.42 -4.67
CA LYS A 139 4.41 -8.43 -6.08
C LYS A 139 5.33 -9.61 -6.43
N TYR A 140 6.14 -10.07 -5.49
CA TYR A 140 7.21 -11.02 -5.80
C TYR A 140 7.09 -12.38 -5.14
N GLU A 141 6.27 -12.51 -4.07
CA GLU A 141 6.20 -13.73 -3.28
C GLU A 141 4.78 -14.33 -3.23
N TRP A 142 3.75 -13.50 -3.07
CA TRP A 142 2.40 -13.99 -2.78
C TRP A 142 1.49 -14.09 -3.99
N ILE A 143 1.64 -13.21 -5.00
CA ILE A 143 0.84 -13.32 -6.22
C ILE A 143 1.47 -14.37 -7.12
N GLU A 144 0.87 -15.55 -7.14
CA GLU A 144 1.34 -16.66 -7.95
C GLU A 144 1.11 -16.42 -9.45
N PHE A 145 1.94 -17.04 -10.28
CA PHE A 145 1.90 -16.84 -11.73
C PHE A 145 0.53 -17.17 -12.35
N TRP A 146 -0.16 -18.16 -11.82
CA TRP A 146 -1.49 -18.55 -12.31
C TRP A 146 -2.57 -17.51 -11.99
N ALA A 147 -2.37 -16.58 -11.07
CA ALA A 147 -3.27 -15.47 -10.83
C ALA A 147 -3.42 -14.56 -12.07
N TYR A 148 -2.41 -14.53 -12.92
CA TYR A 148 -2.35 -13.74 -14.16
C TYR A 148 -3.04 -14.43 -15.36
N THR A 149 -3.91 -15.39 -15.16
CA THR A 149 -4.67 -16.07 -16.24
C THR A 149 -5.77 -15.20 -16.81
N SER A 150 -6.34 -14.30 -16.02
CA SER A 150 -7.29 -13.26 -16.46
C SER A 150 -7.22 -12.07 -15.49
N TRP A 151 -7.67 -10.90 -15.95
CA TRP A 151 -7.74 -9.70 -15.12
C TRP A 151 -8.60 -9.91 -13.88
N ASP A 152 -9.82 -10.40 -14.05
CA ASP A 152 -10.73 -10.71 -12.94
C ASP A 152 -10.12 -11.66 -11.91
N HIS A 153 -9.31 -12.61 -12.39
CA HIS A 153 -8.65 -13.56 -11.52
C HIS A 153 -7.56 -12.90 -10.69
N LEU A 154 -6.75 -12.04 -11.32
CA LEU A 154 -5.72 -11.26 -10.62
C LEU A 154 -6.35 -10.36 -9.55
N VAL A 155 -7.38 -9.60 -9.90
CA VAL A 155 -8.07 -8.71 -8.94
C VAL A 155 -8.60 -9.50 -7.74
N LYS A 156 -9.36 -10.57 -7.98
CA LYS A 156 -9.88 -11.44 -6.91
C LYS A 156 -8.79 -12.07 -6.06
N TYR A 157 -7.66 -12.44 -6.68
CA TYR A 157 -6.53 -12.99 -5.96
C TYR A 157 -5.92 -11.96 -5.00
N VAL A 158 -5.69 -10.74 -5.47
CA VAL A 158 -5.15 -9.65 -4.66
C VAL A 158 -6.11 -9.27 -3.53
N GLU A 159 -7.40 -9.14 -3.81
CA GLU A 159 -8.43 -8.91 -2.79
C GLU A 159 -8.44 -10.00 -1.73
N ASN A 160 -8.26 -11.27 -2.12
CA ASN A 160 -8.15 -12.37 -1.17
C ASN A 160 -6.88 -12.29 -0.33
N VAL A 161 -5.73 -11.88 -0.90
CA VAL A 161 -4.50 -11.65 -0.14
C VAL A 161 -4.73 -10.57 0.91
N ILE A 162 -5.31 -9.43 0.51
CA ILE A 162 -5.64 -8.31 1.41
C ILE A 162 -6.57 -8.79 2.53
N LYS A 163 -7.67 -9.45 2.18
CA LYS A 163 -8.69 -9.92 3.13
C LYS A 163 -8.14 -10.92 4.16
N THR A 164 -7.15 -11.72 3.77
CA THR A 164 -6.57 -12.76 4.64
C THR A 164 -5.21 -12.38 5.20
N PHE A 165 -4.80 -11.12 5.00
CA PHE A 165 -3.59 -10.58 5.63
C PHE A 165 -3.76 -10.50 7.15
N GLY A 166 -2.69 -10.77 7.88
CA GLY A 166 -2.74 -10.92 9.34
C GLY A 166 -3.10 -12.34 9.81
N GLU A 167 -3.72 -13.16 8.95
CA GLU A 167 -4.05 -14.57 9.24
C GLU A 167 -3.21 -15.53 8.39
N LYS A 168 -3.48 -15.58 7.09
CA LYS A 168 -2.80 -16.45 6.13
C LYS A 168 -1.48 -15.85 5.65
N TYR A 169 -1.48 -14.57 5.35
CA TYR A 169 -0.30 -13.81 4.92
C TYR A 169 0.18 -12.92 6.06
N LYS A 170 1.42 -13.12 6.51
CA LYS A 170 2.01 -12.36 7.62
C LYS A 170 3.42 -11.95 7.28
N ILE A 171 3.83 -10.81 7.82
CA ILE A 171 5.20 -10.30 7.72
C ILE A 171 5.79 -10.24 9.13
N ASN A 172 6.97 -10.82 9.30
CA ASN A 172 7.73 -10.68 10.52
C ASN A 172 8.55 -9.39 10.43
N PHE A 173 8.02 -8.32 10.99
CA PHE A 173 8.74 -7.05 11.09
C PHE A 173 9.78 -7.15 12.22
N VAL A 174 11.04 -6.96 11.88
CA VAL A 174 12.18 -7.03 12.82
C VAL A 174 12.50 -5.64 13.36
#